data_d8804d7ac7250e00c5cd5d58eba90c07
#
_entry.id   d8804d7ac7250e00c5cd5d58eba90c07
#
_cell.length_a   1.000
_cell.length_b   1.000
_cell.length_c   1.000
_cell.angle_alpha   90.00
_cell.angle_beta   90.00
_cell.angle_gamma   90.00
#
_symmetry.space_group_name_H-M   'P 1'
#
loop_
_entity.id
_entity.type
_entity.pdbx_description
1 polymer ?
#
loop_
_entity_poly.entity_id
_entity_poly.type
_entity_poly.pdbx_seq_one_letter_code
_entity_poly.pdbx_strand_id
1 'polypeptide(L)'
;MKKKRFTKQEWITLGALLVLGVTACIVLLLVPPGSPHAKWLPKYMFYHVTGLYCPGCGATRALSAMLHGDMKASLHNNLLLFPLLALIAVLIVKPEISLKRPVAVAIVAVVLLFTILRNIPAAPFTYLAPIPLP
;
A
#
# COMPACT_ATOMS: atom_id res chain seq x y z
N MET A 1 20.02 26.67 -8.94
CA MET A 1 19.21 25.67 -8.22
C MET A 1 19.42 25.86 -6.71
N LYS A 2 18.42 26.43 -5.99
CA LYS A 2 18.53 26.63 -4.52
C LYS A 2 18.32 25.26 -3.85
N LYS A 3 19.40 24.69 -3.28
CA LYS A 3 19.36 23.49 -2.46
C LYS A 3 18.50 23.78 -1.20
N LYS A 4 17.27 23.27 -1.18
CA LYS A 4 16.37 23.41 -0.02
C LYS A 4 17.03 22.69 1.15
N ARG A 5 17.56 23.45 2.14
CA ARG A 5 18.06 22.87 3.39
C ARG A 5 16.83 22.42 4.18
N PHE A 6 16.76 21.12 4.44
CA PHE A 6 15.73 20.56 5.34
C PHE A 6 15.85 21.20 6.72
N THR A 7 14.74 21.60 7.29
CA THR A 7 14.68 22.13 8.66
C THR A 7 14.88 20.99 9.67
N LYS A 8 15.31 21.30 10.88
CA LYS A 8 15.42 20.29 11.97
C LYS A 8 14.12 19.50 12.17
N GLN A 9 12.98 20.18 12.04
CA GLN A 9 11.66 19.58 12.16
C GLN A 9 11.42 18.52 11.06
N GLU A 10 11.79 18.81 9.82
CA GLU A 10 11.64 17.87 8.69
C GLU A 10 12.54 16.63 8.87
N TRP A 11 13.74 16.78 9.42
CA TRP A 11 14.61 15.65 9.74
C TRP A 11 14.03 14.77 10.85
N ILE A 12 13.43 15.38 11.89
CA ILE A 12 12.78 14.62 12.98
C ILE A 12 11.58 13.86 12.46
N THR A 13 10.74 14.49 11.63
CA THR A 13 9.56 13.82 11.05
C THR A 13 9.95 12.68 10.10
N LEU A 14 10.98 12.87 9.27
CA LEU A 14 11.51 11.81 8.40
C LEU A 14 12.09 10.65 9.23
N GLY A 15 12.85 10.95 10.28
CA GLY A 15 13.37 9.93 11.20
C GLY A 15 12.25 9.12 11.87
N ALA A 16 11.23 9.81 12.39
CA ALA A 16 10.07 9.17 13.01
C ALA A 16 9.30 8.27 12.03
N LEU A 17 9.07 8.74 10.80
CA LEU A 17 8.41 7.95 9.74
C LEU A 17 9.25 6.72 9.34
N LEU A 18 10.57 6.87 9.28
CA LEU A 18 11.47 5.77 8.97
C LEU A 18 11.44 4.71 10.08
N VAL A 19 11.52 5.11 11.35
CA VAL A 19 11.42 4.20 12.49
C VAL A 19 10.07 3.47 12.48
N LEU A 20 8.96 4.21 12.26
CA LEU A 20 7.63 3.61 12.18
C LEU A 20 7.52 2.61 11.02
N GLY A 21 8.05 2.95 9.85
CA GLY A 21 8.07 2.08 8.67
C GLY A 21 8.88 0.80 8.91
N VAL A 22 10.09 0.93 9.48
CA VAL A 22 10.94 -0.23 9.82
C VAL A 22 10.25 -1.11 10.86
N THR A 23 9.66 -0.53 11.90
CA THR A 23 8.92 -1.29 12.92
C THR A 23 7.75 -2.04 12.31
N ALA A 24 6.97 -1.40 11.43
CA ALA A 24 5.88 -2.04 10.72
C ALA A 24 6.37 -3.22 9.84
N CYS A 25 7.49 -3.06 9.12
CA CYS A 25 8.10 -4.13 8.34
C CYS A 25 8.55 -5.30 9.22
N ILE A 26 9.19 -5.03 10.36
CA ILE A 26 9.62 -6.06 11.32
C ILE A 26 8.40 -6.82 11.86
N VAL A 27 7.35 -6.12 12.25
CA VAL A 27 6.10 -6.73 12.73
C VAL A 27 5.49 -7.64 11.66
N LEU A 28 5.46 -7.21 10.39
CA LEU A 28 4.92 -8.01 9.29
C LEU A 28 5.79 -9.23 8.93
N LEU A 29 7.09 -9.15 9.17
CA LEU A 29 8.00 -10.30 9.02
C LEU A 29 7.80 -11.33 10.14
N LEU A 30 7.61 -10.88 11.38
CA LEU A 30 7.46 -11.76 12.54
C LEU A 30 6.05 -12.33 12.69
N VAL A 31 5.04 -11.56 12.28
CA VAL A 31 3.61 -11.90 12.40
C VAL A 31 2.93 -11.77 11.05
N PRO A 32 3.08 -12.77 10.16
CA PRO A 32 2.45 -12.72 8.85
C PRO A 32 0.92 -12.67 8.98
N PRO A 33 0.24 -11.84 8.17
CA PRO A 33 -1.21 -11.75 8.14
C PRO A 33 -1.83 -13.12 7.78
N GLY A 34 -2.77 -13.58 8.60
CA GLY A 34 -3.36 -14.93 8.47
C GLY A 34 -2.84 -15.93 9.51
N SER A 35 -1.77 -15.60 10.24
CA SER A 35 -1.33 -16.40 11.38
C SER A 35 -2.34 -16.31 12.54
N PRO A 36 -2.39 -17.32 13.45
CA PRO A 36 -3.24 -17.26 14.64
C PRO A 36 -2.97 -16.05 15.53
N HIS A 37 -1.75 -15.52 15.50
CA HIS A 37 -1.31 -14.36 16.26
C HIS A 37 -1.73 -13.03 15.63
N ALA A 38 -2.18 -13.03 14.37
CA ALA A 38 -2.62 -11.83 13.66
C ALA A 38 -4.13 -11.52 13.82
N LYS A 39 -4.79 -12.11 14.83
CA LYS A 39 -6.24 -11.91 15.08
C LYS A 39 -6.63 -10.45 15.33
N TRP A 40 -5.69 -9.63 15.80
CA TRP A 40 -5.89 -8.20 16.05
C TRP A 40 -5.74 -7.32 14.78
N LEU A 41 -5.20 -7.86 13.66
CA LEU A 41 -5.19 -7.12 12.41
C LEU A 41 -6.61 -7.03 11.85
N PRO A 42 -7.10 -5.84 11.50
CA PRO A 42 -8.43 -5.67 10.94
C PRO A 42 -8.58 -6.44 9.64
N LYS A 43 -9.43 -7.48 9.68
CA LYS A 43 -9.77 -8.28 8.49
C LYS A 43 -10.80 -7.50 7.68
N TYR A 44 -10.38 -6.82 6.59
CA TYR A 44 -11.30 -6.18 5.64
C TYR A 44 -12.47 -5.41 6.26
N MET A 45 -12.21 -4.53 7.23
CA MET A 45 -13.26 -3.73 7.89
C MET A 45 -14.22 -3.08 6.89
N PHE A 46 -13.67 -2.52 5.81
CA PHE A 46 -14.46 -1.88 4.78
C PHE A 46 -15.35 -2.88 4.03
N TYR A 47 -14.84 -4.07 3.70
CA TYR A 47 -15.60 -5.12 3.05
C TYR A 47 -16.72 -5.66 3.94
N HIS A 48 -16.49 -5.80 5.24
CA HIS A 48 -17.52 -6.25 6.18
C HIS A 48 -18.71 -5.28 6.28
N VAL A 49 -18.47 -3.99 6.11
CA VAL A 49 -19.50 -2.96 6.21
C VAL A 49 -20.19 -2.70 4.87
N THR A 50 -19.44 -2.69 3.78
CA THR A 50 -19.93 -2.25 2.46
C THR A 50 -20.09 -3.37 1.43
N GLY A 51 -19.51 -4.54 1.67
CA GLY A 51 -19.40 -5.62 0.68
C GLY A 51 -18.40 -5.32 -0.46
N LEU A 52 -17.67 -4.20 -0.39
CA LEU A 52 -16.73 -3.76 -1.43
C LEU A 52 -15.28 -3.81 -0.94
N TYR A 53 -14.36 -4.11 -1.84
CA TYR A 53 -12.93 -4.03 -1.56
C TYR A 53 -12.42 -2.59 -1.72
N CYS A 54 -11.83 -2.03 -0.66
CA CYS A 54 -11.16 -0.73 -0.73
C CYS A 54 -9.84 -0.81 -1.53
N PRO A 55 -9.28 0.29 -2.02
CA PRO A 55 -8.02 0.26 -2.79
C PRO A 55 -6.83 -0.22 -1.94
N GLY A 56 -6.86 -0.03 -0.62
CA GLY A 56 -5.86 -0.51 0.33
C GLY A 56 -6.10 -1.92 0.86
N CYS A 57 -7.26 -2.53 0.56
CA CYS A 57 -7.58 -3.87 1.04
C CYS A 57 -6.55 -4.88 0.49
N GLY A 58 -5.94 -5.66 1.36
CA GLY A 58 -4.88 -6.59 1.01
C GLY A 58 -3.46 -5.99 0.94
N ALA A 59 -3.27 -4.66 1.08
CA ALA A 59 -1.94 -4.04 1.02
C ALA A 59 -0.99 -4.58 2.09
N THR A 60 -1.45 -4.79 3.31
CA THR A 60 -0.65 -5.37 4.40
C THR A 60 -0.19 -6.79 4.08
N ARG A 61 -1.07 -7.60 3.46
CA ARG A 61 -0.73 -8.97 3.03
C ARG A 61 0.18 -8.97 1.81
N ALA A 62 -0.04 -8.05 0.88
CA ALA A 62 0.84 -7.86 -0.26
C ALA A 62 2.26 -7.49 0.20
N LEU A 63 2.37 -6.55 1.15
CA LEU A 63 3.65 -6.15 1.72
C LEU A 63 4.31 -7.32 2.47
N SER A 64 3.57 -8.04 3.30
CA SER A 64 4.09 -9.21 4.01
C SER A 64 4.56 -10.31 3.04
N ALA A 65 3.77 -10.65 2.02
CA ALA A 65 4.15 -11.63 1.00
C ALA A 65 5.43 -11.19 0.26
N MET A 66 5.55 -9.91 -0.07
CA MET A 66 6.74 -9.34 -0.68
C MET A 66 7.97 -9.49 0.22
N LEU A 67 7.84 -9.21 1.52
CA LEU A 67 8.92 -9.35 2.50
C LEU A 67 9.36 -10.82 2.69
N HIS A 68 8.45 -11.77 2.49
CA HIS A 68 8.76 -13.22 2.51
C HIS A 68 9.19 -13.78 1.15
N GLY A 69 9.36 -12.94 0.13
CA GLY A 69 9.81 -13.34 -1.21
C GLY A 69 8.73 -13.91 -2.13
N ASP A 70 7.47 -13.96 -1.69
CA ASP A 70 6.36 -14.43 -2.52
C ASP A 70 5.74 -13.27 -3.32
N MET A 71 6.37 -12.98 -4.45
CA MET A 71 5.93 -11.91 -5.35
C MET A 71 4.57 -12.19 -6.00
N LYS A 72 4.23 -13.48 -6.25
CA LYS A 72 2.94 -13.84 -6.85
C LYS A 72 1.80 -13.55 -5.87
N ALA A 73 1.91 -13.99 -4.63
CA ALA A 73 0.95 -13.69 -3.60
C ALA A 73 0.86 -12.18 -3.33
N SER A 74 2.00 -11.46 -3.37
CA SER A 74 2.03 -10.01 -3.20
C SER A 74 1.21 -9.29 -4.29
N LEU A 75 1.46 -9.59 -5.56
CA LEU A 75 0.73 -9.01 -6.71
C LEU A 75 -0.77 -9.33 -6.65
N HIS A 76 -1.12 -10.56 -6.30
CA HIS A 76 -2.51 -10.99 -6.21
C HIS A 76 -3.25 -10.31 -5.05
N ASN A 77 -2.60 -10.06 -3.93
CA ASN A 77 -3.24 -9.39 -2.80
C ASN A 77 -3.48 -7.89 -3.06
N ASN A 78 -2.53 -7.20 -3.68
CA ASN A 78 -2.72 -5.79 -4.06
C ASN A 78 -1.73 -5.33 -5.13
N LEU A 79 -2.18 -5.34 -6.38
CA LEU A 79 -1.37 -4.86 -7.51
C LEU A 79 -1.01 -3.36 -7.39
N LEU A 80 -1.88 -2.54 -6.77
CA LEU A 80 -1.67 -1.10 -6.62
C LEU A 80 -0.50 -0.76 -5.68
N LEU A 81 -0.09 -1.68 -4.81
CA LEU A 81 1.01 -1.48 -3.87
C LEU A 81 2.31 -1.12 -4.60
N PHE A 82 2.62 -1.80 -5.72
CA PHE A 82 3.87 -1.62 -6.46
C PHE A 82 4.04 -0.22 -7.06
N PRO A 83 3.08 0.29 -7.85
CA PRO A 83 3.18 1.66 -8.36
C PRO A 83 3.15 2.70 -7.24
N LEU A 84 2.47 2.43 -6.13
CA LEU A 84 2.45 3.33 -4.97
C LEU A 84 3.83 3.37 -4.29
N LEU A 85 4.47 2.23 -4.07
CA LEU A 85 5.84 2.18 -3.52
C LEU A 85 6.85 2.85 -4.45
N ALA A 86 6.75 2.62 -5.76
CA ALA A 86 7.59 3.28 -6.75
C ALA A 86 7.39 4.81 -6.72
N LEU A 87 6.15 5.28 -6.63
CA LEU A 87 5.84 6.71 -6.51
C LEU A 87 6.44 7.30 -5.23
N ILE A 88 6.29 6.63 -4.10
CA ILE A 88 6.87 7.07 -2.81
C ILE A 88 8.40 7.15 -2.94
N ALA A 89 9.05 6.15 -3.52
CA ALA A 89 10.49 6.14 -3.74
C ALA A 89 10.94 7.33 -4.61
N VAL A 90 10.23 7.60 -5.70
CA VAL A 90 10.50 8.77 -6.57
C VAL A 90 10.34 10.09 -5.82
N LEU A 91 9.30 10.23 -5.00
CA LEU A 91 9.07 11.46 -4.21
C LEU A 91 10.15 11.67 -3.13
N ILE A 92 10.68 10.59 -2.56
CA ILE A 92 11.79 10.65 -1.60
C ILE A 92 13.08 11.09 -2.29
N VAL A 93 13.39 10.50 -3.46
CA VAL A 93 14.63 10.79 -4.21
C VAL A 93 14.58 12.16 -4.87
N LYS A 94 13.40 12.58 -5.34
CA LYS A 94 13.20 13.87 -6.05
C LYS A 94 12.08 14.67 -5.40
N PRO A 95 12.31 15.27 -4.23
CA PRO A 95 11.29 16.08 -3.54
C PRO A 95 10.88 17.34 -4.32
N GLU A 96 11.66 17.69 -5.36
CA GLU A 96 11.35 18.80 -6.28
C GLU A 96 10.20 18.47 -7.26
N ILE A 97 9.86 17.19 -7.41
CA ILE A 97 8.67 16.79 -8.15
C ILE A 97 7.47 17.11 -7.25
N SER A 98 7.14 18.41 -7.24
CA SER A 98 5.89 18.88 -6.65
C SER A 98 4.73 18.10 -7.28
N LEU A 99 3.85 17.56 -6.47
CA LEU A 99 2.65 16.85 -6.92
C LEU A 99 1.74 17.88 -7.60
N LYS A 100 2.04 18.20 -8.87
CA LYS A 100 1.25 19.14 -9.66
C LYS A 100 -0.19 18.65 -9.75
N ARG A 101 -1.15 19.57 -9.78
CA ARG A 101 -2.58 19.23 -9.86
C ARG A 101 -2.90 18.09 -10.86
N PRO A 102 -2.39 18.11 -12.12
CA PRO A 102 -2.70 17.03 -13.07
C PRO A 102 -2.18 15.65 -12.62
N VAL A 103 -1.02 15.60 -11.95
CA VAL A 103 -0.45 14.35 -11.43
C VAL A 103 -1.30 13.81 -10.27
N ALA A 104 -1.72 14.69 -9.35
CA ALA A 104 -2.61 14.31 -8.26
C ALA A 104 -3.95 13.77 -8.77
N VAL A 105 -4.54 14.43 -9.77
CA VAL A 105 -5.79 13.99 -10.40
C VAL A 105 -5.60 12.62 -11.08
N ALA A 106 -4.48 12.42 -11.79
CA ALA A 106 -4.18 11.14 -12.43
C ALA A 106 -4.05 10.01 -11.40
N ILE A 107 -3.37 10.25 -10.28
CA ILE A 107 -3.24 9.25 -9.19
C ILE A 107 -4.62 8.89 -8.63
N VAL A 108 -5.45 9.88 -8.33
CA VAL A 108 -6.82 9.66 -7.83
C VAL A 108 -7.64 8.86 -8.85
N ALA A 109 -7.56 9.21 -10.14
CA ALA A 109 -8.25 8.50 -11.20
C ALA A 109 -7.81 7.02 -11.29
N VAL A 110 -6.51 6.75 -11.22
CA VAL A 110 -5.96 5.38 -11.22
C VAL A 110 -6.45 4.59 -10.01
N VAL A 111 -6.44 5.19 -8.81
CA VAL A 111 -6.91 4.55 -7.57
C VAL A 111 -8.41 4.24 -7.65
N LEU A 112 -9.21 5.18 -8.16
CA LEU A 112 -10.66 4.97 -8.35
C LEU A 112 -10.93 3.88 -9.39
N LEU A 113 -10.25 3.93 -10.54
CA LEU A 113 -10.39 2.92 -11.59
C LEU A 113 -10.03 1.53 -11.06
N PHE A 114 -8.89 1.40 -10.36
CA PHE A 114 -8.49 0.15 -9.72
C PHE A 114 -9.55 -0.35 -8.72
N THR A 115 -10.11 0.55 -7.90
CA THR A 115 -11.16 0.20 -6.94
C THR A 115 -12.42 -0.31 -7.64
N ILE A 116 -12.84 0.32 -8.73
CA ILE A 116 -14.00 -0.12 -9.52
C ILE A 116 -13.72 -1.49 -10.13
N LEU A 117 -12.60 -1.64 -10.84
CA LEU A 117 -12.27 -2.88 -11.54
C LEU A 117 -12.18 -4.08 -10.60
N ARG A 118 -11.58 -3.94 -9.41
CA ARG A 118 -11.44 -5.05 -8.46
C ARG A 118 -12.75 -5.47 -7.77
N ASN A 119 -13.81 -4.67 -7.90
CA ASN A 119 -15.13 -4.99 -7.38
C ASN A 119 -16.08 -5.56 -8.45
N ILE A 120 -15.61 -5.75 -9.68
CA ILE A 120 -16.38 -6.40 -10.75
C ILE A 120 -16.26 -7.91 -10.57
N PRO A 121 -17.39 -8.64 -10.34
CA PRO A 121 -17.39 -10.10 -10.13
C PRO A 121 -17.28 -10.89 -11.45
N ALA A 122 -16.41 -10.47 -12.36
CA ALA A 122 -16.22 -11.11 -13.67
C ALA A 122 -14.73 -11.29 -13.97
N ALA A 123 -14.37 -12.38 -14.63
CA ALA A 123 -13.00 -12.57 -15.13
C ALA A 123 -12.71 -11.54 -16.25
N PRO A 124 -11.50 -10.96 -16.31
CA PRO A 124 -10.30 -11.22 -15.48
C PRO A 124 -10.22 -10.43 -14.17
N PHE A 125 -11.20 -9.57 -13.85
CA PHE A 125 -11.15 -8.63 -12.72
C PHE A 125 -11.16 -9.31 -11.35
N THR A 126 -11.67 -10.53 -11.24
CA THR A 126 -11.62 -11.34 -10.02
C THR A 126 -10.20 -11.60 -9.52
N TYR A 127 -9.19 -11.59 -10.42
CA TYR A 127 -7.78 -11.69 -10.03
C TYR A 127 -7.25 -10.45 -9.30
N LEU A 128 -7.94 -9.32 -9.36
CA LEU A 128 -7.60 -8.10 -8.63
C LEU A 128 -8.17 -8.10 -7.21
N ALA A 129 -9.12 -8.98 -6.91
CA ALA A 129 -9.66 -9.15 -5.58
C ALA A 129 -8.61 -9.86 -4.70
N PRO A 130 -8.40 -9.42 -3.44
CA PRO A 130 -7.45 -10.08 -2.56
C PRO A 130 -7.93 -11.48 -2.20
N ILE A 131 -6.98 -12.40 -2.00
CA ILE A 131 -7.27 -13.79 -1.63
C ILE A 131 -8.08 -13.79 -0.32
N PRO A 132 -9.25 -14.44 -0.27
CA PRO A 132 -10.00 -14.55 0.97
C PRO A 132 -9.18 -15.30 2.02
N LEU A 133 -9.28 -14.87 3.27
CA LEU A 133 -8.68 -15.61 4.38
C LEU A 133 -9.60 -16.80 4.72
N PRO A 134 -9.02 -17.98 5.02
CA PRO A 134 -9.77 -19.09 5.53
C PRO A 134 -10.43 -18.78 6.88
#